data_f211024400ee234b9bc337177ecbf5ca
#
_entry.id   f211024400ee234b9bc337177ecbf5ca
#
_cell.length_a   1.000
_cell.length_b   1.000
_cell.length_c   1.000
_cell.angle_alpha   90.00
_cell.angle_beta   90.00
_cell.angle_gamma   90.00
#
_symmetry.space_group_name_H-M   'P 1'
#
loop_
_entity.id
_entity.type
_entity.pdbx_description
1 polymer ?
#
loop_
_entity_poly.entity_id
_entity_poly.type
_entity_poly.pdbx_seq_one_letter_code
_entity_poly.pdbx_strand_id
1 'polypeptide(L)'
;MTARAGDETSPPRAPTSLVDVGVEATPKRVFVSALEWPGWSRAGRDEAAALAALAGSVERYAAVARAAGITFAPIRPAGLSVVERLPGTPSTAFGVPAVVFAVDRRPTDAADGERLAALVRASWTILAQVVAAAPAELRKGPRGGGRDRDAIVAHVVGAEHAYAPQVGLRLPEPDPRDGPAVATVRAAIAEVLARPTDGGPFPGGRWPARYAARRLAWHVLDHAWEIEDRADPA
;
A
#
# COMPACT_ATOMS: atom_id res chain seq x y z
N MET A 1 33.66 -47.01 30.48
CA MET A 1 32.24 -46.72 30.07
C MET A 1 32.15 -45.23 29.79
N THR A 2 32.25 -44.87 28.54
CA THR A 2 32.26 -43.49 28.05
C THR A 2 30.85 -43.15 27.53
N ALA A 3 30.18 -42.23 28.21
CA ALA A 3 28.88 -41.70 27.77
C ALA A 3 29.10 -40.69 26.62
N ARG A 4 28.45 -40.93 25.48
CA ARG A 4 28.38 -40.01 24.34
C ARG A 4 27.46 -38.83 24.68
N ALA A 5 27.99 -37.63 24.50
CA ALA A 5 27.19 -36.40 24.49
C ALA A 5 26.29 -36.42 23.25
N GLY A 6 25.00 -36.17 23.46
CA GLY A 6 24.02 -36.02 22.40
C GLY A 6 24.24 -34.72 21.64
N ASP A 7 24.31 -34.84 20.33
CA ASP A 7 24.31 -33.75 19.35
C ASP A 7 22.89 -33.17 19.27
N GLU A 8 22.68 -32.04 19.93
CA GLU A 8 21.45 -31.24 19.77
C GLU A 8 21.52 -30.49 18.44
N THR A 9 21.04 -31.13 17.38
CA THR A 9 20.79 -30.44 16.10
C THR A 9 19.65 -29.46 16.28
N SER A 10 20.00 -28.15 16.41
CA SER A 10 19.04 -27.06 16.32
C SER A 10 18.26 -27.18 14.98
N PRO A 11 16.92 -26.99 14.99
CA PRO A 11 16.13 -27.05 13.77
C PRO A 11 16.60 -25.99 12.76
N PRO A 12 16.57 -26.29 11.45
CA PRO A 12 17.00 -25.36 10.42
C PRO A 12 16.14 -24.08 10.51
N ARG A 13 16.82 -22.96 10.68
CA ARG A 13 16.21 -21.63 10.73
C ARG A 13 15.56 -21.37 9.37
N ALA A 14 14.22 -21.26 9.35
CA ALA A 14 13.49 -20.91 8.13
C ALA A 14 14.11 -19.65 7.50
N PRO A 15 14.32 -19.61 6.17
CA PRO A 15 14.90 -18.45 5.51
C PRO A 15 14.01 -17.24 5.78
N THR A 16 14.58 -16.23 6.44
CA THR A 16 13.91 -14.95 6.63
C THR A 16 13.92 -14.27 5.26
N SER A 17 12.83 -14.32 4.53
CA SER A 17 12.71 -13.60 3.27
C SER A 17 12.79 -12.11 3.56
N LEU A 18 13.80 -11.44 2.99
CA LEU A 18 13.95 -9.99 3.04
C LEU A 18 12.88 -9.36 2.13
N VAL A 19 12.32 -8.25 2.58
CA VAL A 19 11.44 -7.42 1.77
C VAL A 19 12.23 -6.24 1.25
N ASP A 20 12.33 -6.15 -0.08
CA ASP A 20 12.97 -5.03 -0.73
C ASP A 20 12.11 -3.77 -0.58
N VAL A 21 12.75 -2.71 -0.09
CA VAL A 21 12.11 -1.41 0.10
C VAL A 21 12.85 -0.30 -0.62
N GLY A 22 12.07 0.65 -1.15
CA GLY A 22 12.57 1.90 -1.70
C GLY A 22 12.37 3.05 -0.70
N VAL A 23 13.30 3.98 -0.68
CA VAL A 23 13.28 5.19 0.15
C VAL A 23 13.15 6.41 -0.75
N GLU A 24 12.18 7.27 -0.47
CA GLU A 24 12.10 8.61 -1.06
C GLU A 24 12.16 9.66 0.05
N ALA A 25 13.09 10.62 -0.08
CA ALA A 25 13.40 11.55 1.00
C ALA A 25 13.35 13.02 0.57
N THR A 26 12.75 13.84 1.42
CA THR A 26 12.84 15.29 1.40
C THR A 26 13.32 15.80 2.76
N PRO A 27 13.74 17.07 2.89
CA PRO A 27 14.08 17.62 4.21
C PRO A 27 12.94 17.60 5.23
N LYS A 28 11.67 17.47 4.77
CA LYS A 28 10.50 17.49 5.64
C LYS A 28 9.97 16.11 5.98
N ARG A 29 10.21 15.10 5.12
CA ARG A 29 9.58 13.78 5.25
C ARG A 29 10.33 12.74 4.44
N VAL A 30 10.38 11.55 4.99
CA VAL A 30 10.89 10.35 4.33
C VAL A 30 9.77 9.33 4.25
N PHE A 31 9.60 8.68 3.08
CA PHE A 31 8.78 7.49 2.92
C PHE A 31 9.64 6.28 2.67
N VAL A 32 9.25 5.15 3.23
CA VAL A 32 9.74 3.83 2.90
C VAL A 32 8.58 3.02 2.35
N SER A 33 8.78 2.43 1.17
CA SER A 33 7.77 1.65 0.44
C SER A 33 8.26 0.24 0.17
N ALA A 34 7.48 -0.77 0.53
CA ALA A 34 7.74 -2.15 0.14
C ALA A 34 7.42 -2.32 -1.35
N LEU A 35 8.46 -2.65 -2.14
CA LEU A 35 8.39 -2.51 -3.60
C LEU A 35 7.50 -3.57 -4.26
N GLU A 36 7.47 -4.79 -3.72
CA GLU A 36 6.64 -5.89 -4.23
C GLU A 36 5.30 -6.04 -3.48
N TRP A 37 5.00 -5.11 -2.56
CA TRP A 37 3.80 -5.14 -1.72
C TRP A 37 3.00 -3.85 -1.84
N PRO A 38 2.22 -3.67 -2.93
CA PRO A 38 1.38 -2.49 -3.17
C PRO A 38 0.60 -2.04 -1.94
N GLY A 39 0.74 -0.76 -1.59
CA GLY A 39 0.06 -0.15 -0.45
C GLY A 39 0.86 -0.17 0.85
N TRP A 40 1.88 -0.99 0.99
CA TRP A 40 2.69 -1.02 2.19
C TRP A 40 3.80 0.04 2.15
N SER A 41 3.45 1.26 2.53
CA SER A 41 4.35 2.41 2.62
C SER A 41 4.08 3.19 3.89
N ARG A 42 5.14 3.66 4.54
CA ARG A 42 5.04 4.48 5.75
C ARG A 42 5.98 5.65 5.71
N ALA A 43 5.56 6.74 6.36
CA ALA A 43 6.36 7.95 6.50
C ALA A 43 7.05 8.03 7.86
N GLY A 44 8.18 8.75 7.88
CA GLY A 44 8.88 9.15 9.09
C GLY A 44 9.52 10.53 8.93
N ARG A 45 10.00 11.08 10.03
CA ARG A 45 10.82 12.31 10.01
C ARG A 45 12.20 12.09 9.37
N ASP A 46 12.67 10.84 9.44
CA ASP A 46 13.94 10.36 8.89
C ASP A 46 13.77 8.90 8.43
N GLU A 47 14.79 8.34 7.79
CA GLU A 47 14.77 6.98 7.24
C GLU A 47 14.55 5.93 8.34
N ALA A 48 15.21 6.08 9.50
CA ALA A 48 15.09 5.13 10.59
C ALA A 48 13.66 5.09 11.15
N ALA A 49 13.03 6.25 11.32
CA ALA A 49 11.65 6.37 11.77
C ALA A 49 10.67 5.80 10.74
N ALA A 50 10.91 6.01 9.43
CA ALA A 50 10.06 5.47 8.38
C ALA A 50 10.17 3.93 8.26
N LEU A 51 11.39 3.37 8.40
CA LEU A 51 11.61 1.92 8.46
C LEU A 51 10.93 1.30 9.67
N ALA A 52 11.05 1.92 10.85
CA ALA A 52 10.39 1.46 12.06
C ALA A 52 8.86 1.49 11.92
N ALA A 53 8.30 2.56 11.33
CA ALA A 53 6.86 2.68 11.07
C ALA A 53 6.37 1.62 10.07
N LEU A 54 7.15 1.33 9.02
CA LEU A 54 6.83 0.26 8.07
C LEU A 54 6.82 -1.09 8.77
N ALA A 55 7.89 -1.42 9.51
CA ALA A 55 7.97 -2.66 10.27
C ALA A 55 6.85 -2.80 11.32
N GLY A 56 6.50 -1.71 12.01
CA GLY A 56 5.40 -1.69 12.98
C GLY A 56 4.02 -1.90 12.38
N SER A 57 3.86 -1.75 11.05
CA SER A 57 2.60 -1.96 10.35
C SER A 57 2.45 -3.34 9.69
N VAL A 58 3.38 -4.27 9.95
CA VAL A 58 3.43 -5.59 9.31
C VAL A 58 2.14 -6.39 9.51
N GLU A 59 1.57 -6.40 10.71
CA GLU A 59 0.34 -7.15 11.03
C GLU A 59 -0.88 -6.56 10.29
N ARG A 60 -0.98 -5.24 10.21
CA ARG A 60 -2.03 -4.58 9.41
C ARG A 60 -1.90 -4.96 7.93
N TYR A 61 -0.68 -5.00 7.40
CA TYR A 61 -0.48 -5.38 6.02
C TYR A 61 -0.68 -6.89 5.77
N ALA A 62 -0.41 -7.74 6.75
CA ALA A 62 -0.71 -9.17 6.67
C ALA A 62 -2.22 -9.43 6.44
N ALA A 63 -3.10 -8.59 6.99
CA ALA A 63 -4.52 -8.66 6.72
C ALA A 63 -4.86 -8.35 5.24
N VAL A 64 -4.16 -7.39 4.62
CA VAL A 64 -4.29 -7.06 3.19
C VAL A 64 -3.86 -8.24 2.32
N ALA A 65 -2.69 -8.82 2.57
CA ALA A 65 -2.19 -9.97 1.83
C ALA A 65 -3.12 -11.18 1.94
N ARG A 66 -3.65 -11.42 3.15
CA ARG A 66 -4.65 -12.47 3.38
C ARG A 66 -5.94 -12.24 2.59
N ALA A 67 -6.45 -11.00 2.57
CA ALA A 67 -7.62 -10.63 1.79
C ALA A 67 -7.39 -10.79 0.27
N ALA A 68 -6.15 -10.64 -0.18
CA ALA A 68 -5.74 -10.90 -1.57
C ALA A 68 -5.53 -12.40 -1.88
N GLY A 69 -5.60 -13.28 -0.90
CA GLY A 69 -5.27 -14.72 -1.07
C GLY A 69 -3.77 -14.97 -1.29
N ILE A 70 -2.89 -14.04 -0.88
CA ILE A 70 -1.45 -14.11 -1.12
C ILE A 70 -0.74 -14.46 0.18
N THR A 71 0.17 -15.44 0.12
CA THR A 71 1.00 -15.80 1.26
C THR A 71 1.95 -14.65 1.61
N PHE A 72 1.86 -14.20 2.83
CA PHE A 72 2.72 -13.16 3.39
C PHE A 72 3.50 -13.77 4.57
N ALA A 73 4.79 -13.97 4.38
CA ALA A 73 5.63 -14.51 5.45
C ALA A 73 5.79 -13.45 6.55
N PRO A 74 5.73 -13.84 7.84
CA PRO A 74 5.95 -12.90 8.94
C PRO A 74 7.36 -12.31 8.83
N ILE A 75 7.40 -10.97 8.70
CA ILE A 75 8.64 -10.22 8.52
C ILE A 75 9.01 -9.64 9.88
N ARG A 76 10.22 -9.95 10.34
CA ARG A 76 10.81 -9.29 11.52
C ARG A 76 11.34 -7.90 11.11
N PRO A 77 11.47 -6.94 12.02
CA PRO A 77 12.03 -5.61 11.70
C PRO A 77 13.37 -5.65 10.95
N ALA A 78 14.21 -6.67 11.22
CA ALA A 78 15.46 -6.93 10.51
C ALA A 78 15.28 -7.51 9.08
N GLY A 79 14.05 -7.74 8.65
CA GLY A 79 13.74 -8.32 7.33
C GLY A 79 13.48 -7.29 6.22
N LEU A 80 13.73 -5.99 6.44
CA LEU A 80 13.63 -4.96 5.41
C LEU A 80 15.00 -4.68 4.80
N SER A 81 15.09 -4.71 3.45
CA SER A 81 16.30 -4.44 2.68
C SER A 81 16.11 -3.17 1.85
N VAL A 82 16.82 -2.10 2.16
CA VAL A 82 16.77 -0.87 1.36
C VAL A 82 17.61 -1.07 0.10
N VAL A 83 16.92 -1.20 -1.04
CA VAL A 83 17.57 -1.47 -2.35
C VAL A 83 17.71 -0.21 -3.20
N GLU A 84 16.94 0.83 -2.94
CA GLU A 84 17.02 2.07 -3.71
C GLU A 84 16.67 3.28 -2.83
N ARG A 85 17.41 4.37 -3.01
CA ARG A 85 17.17 5.68 -2.36
C ARG A 85 17.11 6.76 -3.42
N LEU A 86 15.99 7.49 -3.46
CA LEU A 86 15.76 8.57 -4.42
C LEU A 86 15.36 9.87 -3.70
N PRO A 87 15.68 11.03 -4.29
CA PRO A 87 15.12 12.29 -3.82
C PRO A 87 13.59 12.26 -3.94
N GLY A 88 12.91 12.71 -2.89
CA GLY A 88 11.46 12.88 -2.91
C GLY A 88 11.05 14.11 -3.73
N THR A 89 9.77 14.24 -3.93
CA THR A 89 9.11 15.31 -4.70
C THR A 89 8.38 16.29 -3.77
N PRO A 90 7.81 17.39 -4.27
CA PRO A 90 6.90 18.22 -3.49
C PRO A 90 5.73 17.42 -2.90
N SER A 91 5.23 16.40 -3.62
CA SER A 91 4.20 15.50 -3.11
C SER A 91 4.69 14.70 -1.91
N THR A 92 5.93 14.20 -1.93
CA THR A 92 6.56 13.52 -0.80
C THR A 92 6.63 14.42 0.43
N ALA A 93 7.04 15.68 0.26
CA ALA A 93 7.08 16.67 1.33
C ALA A 93 5.68 16.98 1.89
N PHE A 94 4.65 16.93 1.05
CA PHE A 94 3.25 17.12 1.43
C PHE A 94 2.65 15.90 2.16
N GLY A 95 3.23 14.71 1.98
CA GLY A 95 2.76 13.50 2.67
C GLY A 95 2.28 12.38 1.76
N VAL A 96 2.79 12.34 0.54
CA VAL A 96 2.35 11.42 -0.50
C VAL A 96 3.57 10.75 -1.13
N PRO A 97 3.74 9.41 -1.05
CA PRO A 97 4.82 8.72 -1.75
C PRO A 97 4.56 8.80 -3.26
N ALA A 98 5.46 9.45 -4.00
CA ALA A 98 5.23 9.83 -5.38
C ALA A 98 6.38 9.50 -6.34
N VAL A 99 7.41 8.80 -5.84
CA VAL A 99 8.57 8.46 -6.65
C VAL A 99 8.37 7.11 -7.35
N VAL A 100 8.75 7.07 -8.62
CA VAL A 100 8.80 5.84 -9.43
C VAL A 100 10.19 5.23 -9.28
N PHE A 101 10.27 4.07 -8.64
CA PHE A 101 11.52 3.32 -8.44
C PHE A 101 11.89 2.50 -9.69
N ALA A 102 13.13 2.04 -9.76
CA ALA A 102 13.60 1.22 -10.88
C ALA A 102 12.76 -0.05 -11.07
N VAL A 103 12.33 -0.70 -9.96
CA VAL A 103 11.47 -1.88 -9.99
C VAL A 103 10.11 -1.62 -10.62
N ASP A 104 9.58 -0.41 -10.52
CA ASP A 104 8.29 -0.05 -11.10
C ASP A 104 8.28 -0.10 -12.63
N ARG A 105 9.45 -0.02 -13.24
CA ARG A 105 9.67 -0.06 -14.69
C ARG A 105 9.99 -1.45 -15.21
N ARG A 106 9.94 -2.49 -14.37
CA ARG A 106 10.08 -3.87 -14.82
C ARG A 106 8.80 -4.32 -15.54
N PRO A 107 8.91 -5.09 -16.61
CA PRO A 107 7.76 -5.73 -17.25
C PRO A 107 6.92 -6.52 -16.24
N THR A 108 5.65 -6.65 -16.51
CA THR A 108 4.72 -7.52 -15.79
C THR A 108 4.13 -8.53 -16.76
N ASP A 109 4.14 -9.79 -16.38
CA ASP A 109 3.36 -10.83 -17.06
C ASP A 109 1.91 -10.88 -16.53
N ALA A 110 1.13 -11.84 -17.00
CA ALA A 110 -0.26 -11.99 -16.58
C ALA A 110 -0.39 -12.33 -15.09
N ALA A 111 0.53 -13.13 -14.55
CA ALA A 111 0.52 -13.50 -13.12
C ALA A 111 0.89 -12.31 -12.23
N ASP A 112 1.89 -11.53 -12.62
CA ASP A 112 2.26 -10.27 -11.98
C ASP A 112 1.09 -9.28 -11.97
N GLY A 113 0.45 -9.09 -13.14
CA GLY A 113 -0.69 -8.18 -13.27
C GLY A 113 -1.86 -8.58 -12.36
N GLU A 114 -2.25 -9.86 -12.39
CA GLU A 114 -3.30 -10.36 -11.49
C GLU A 114 -2.93 -10.21 -10.00
N ARG A 115 -1.67 -10.42 -9.63
CA ARG A 115 -1.20 -10.19 -8.27
C ARG A 115 -1.32 -8.72 -7.86
N LEU A 116 -0.92 -7.79 -8.72
CA LEU A 116 -1.06 -6.35 -8.48
C LEU A 116 -2.53 -5.95 -8.30
N ALA A 117 -3.40 -6.41 -9.20
CA ALA A 117 -4.83 -6.18 -9.15
C ALA A 117 -5.47 -6.78 -7.88
N ALA A 118 -5.06 -7.98 -7.48
CA ALA A 118 -5.57 -8.63 -6.26
C ALA A 118 -5.22 -7.83 -5.00
N LEU A 119 -4.00 -7.28 -4.88
CA LEU A 119 -3.58 -6.45 -3.74
C LEU A 119 -4.33 -5.11 -3.71
N VAL A 120 -4.61 -4.52 -4.87
CA VAL A 120 -5.43 -3.31 -4.95
C VAL A 120 -6.88 -3.60 -4.57
N ARG A 121 -7.49 -4.70 -5.07
CA ARG A 121 -8.83 -5.15 -4.63
C ARG A 121 -8.89 -5.40 -3.13
N ALA A 122 -7.86 -6.02 -2.57
CA ALA A 122 -7.76 -6.26 -1.14
C ALA A 122 -7.72 -4.96 -0.33
N SER A 123 -7.05 -3.91 -0.81
CA SER A 123 -7.05 -2.62 -0.13
C SER A 123 -8.47 -2.02 -0.03
N TRP A 124 -9.29 -2.15 -1.07
CA TRP A 124 -10.70 -1.75 -1.04
C TRP A 124 -11.53 -2.59 -0.07
N THR A 125 -11.26 -3.89 0.00
CA THR A 125 -11.91 -4.80 0.96
C THR A 125 -11.60 -4.39 2.40
N ILE A 126 -10.34 -4.09 2.71
CA ILE A 126 -9.93 -3.61 4.03
C ILE A 126 -10.61 -2.27 4.36
N LEU A 127 -10.62 -1.31 3.42
CA LEU A 127 -11.31 -0.04 3.63
C LEU A 127 -12.80 -0.27 3.94
N ALA A 128 -13.48 -1.14 3.19
CA ALA A 128 -14.90 -1.44 3.40
C ALA A 128 -15.16 -2.05 4.78
N GLN A 129 -14.29 -2.97 5.25
CA GLN A 129 -14.37 -3.57 6.58
C GLN A 129 -14.20 -2.53 7.68
N VAL A 130 -13.19 -1.67 7.54
CA VAL A 130 -12.91 -0.59 8.50
C VAL A 130 -14.08 0.41 8.56
N VAL A 131 -14.60 0.84 7.41
CA VAL A 131 -15.74 1.74 7.32
C VAL A 131 -16.99 1.15 7.97
N ALA A 132 -17.25 -0.14 7.78
CA ALA A 132 -18.39 -0.82 8.39
C ALA A 132 -18.30 -0.92 9.93
N ALA A 133 -17.07 -1.00 10.46
CA ALA A 133 -16.83 -1.09 11.91
C ALA A 133 -16.72 0.27 12.61
N ALA A 134 -16.34 1.32 11.88
CA ALA A 134 -16.05 2.63 12.46
C ALA A 134 -17.32 3.47 12.69
N PRO A 135 -17.36 4.33 13.73
CA PRO A 135 -18.42 5.31 13.91
C PRO A 135 -18.40 6.35 12.78
N ALA A 136 -19.53 7.03 12.56
CA ALA A 136 -19.63 8.09 11.55
C ALA A 136 -18.72 9.28 11.89
N GLU A 137 -18.68 9.68 13.15
CA GLU A 137 -17.81 10.71 13.68
C GLU A 137 -16.51 10.13 14.18
N LEU A 138 -15.39 10.68 13.75
CA LEU A 138 -14.05 10.25 14.13
C LEU A 138 -13.40 11.26 15.08
N ARG A 139 -12.54 10.76 15.97
CA ARG A 139 -11.76 11.62 16.86
C ARG A 139 -11.03 12.70 16.04
N LYS A 140 -11.19 13.96 16.44
CA LYS A 140 -10.51 15.08 15.80
C LYS A 140 -9.06 15.18 16.26
N GLY A 141 -8.19 15.66 15.39
CA GLY A 141 -6.82 15.96 15.74
C GLY A 141 -6.71 17.05 16.82
N PRO A 142 -5.50 17.26 17.39
CA PRO A 142 -5.28 18.20 18.51
C PRO A 142 -5.72 19.65 18.24
N ARG A 143 -5.89 20.01 16.96
CA ARG A 143 -6.36 21.34 16.54
C ARG A 143 -7.82 21.35 16.04
N GLY A 144 -8.58 20.30 16.38
CA GLY A 144 -9.98 20.15 15.93
C GLY A 144 -10.14 19.77 14.45
N GLY A 145 -9.05 19.55 13.71
CA GLY A 145 -9.07 19.18 12.31
C GLY A 145 -9.24 17.67 12.06
N GLY A 146 -9.53 17.33 10.82
CA GLY A 146 -9.69 15.96 10.35
C GLY A 146 -11.10 15.71 9.80
N ARG A 147 -11.16 14.93 8.70
CA ARG A 147 -12.43 14.51 8.08
C ARG A 147 -13.08 13.44 8.93
N ASP A 148 -14.40 13.36 8.92
CA ASP A 148 -15.15 12.23 9.43
C ASP A 148 -15.17 11.08 8.43
N ARG A 149 -15.60 9.89 8.85
CA ARG A 149 -15.55 8.63 8.09
C ARG A 149 -16.05 8.78 6.66
N ASP A 150 -17.25 9.28 6.48
CA ASP A 150 -17.87 9.36 5.15
C ASP A 150 -17.18 10.38 4.24
N ALA A 151 -16.63 11.46 4.81
CA ALA A 151 -15.84 12.43 4.07
C ALA A 151 -14.47 11.89 3.66
N ILE A 152 -13.88 10.96 4.45
CA ILE A 152 -12.68 10.22 4.06
C ILE A 152 -13.00 9.27 2.90
N VAL A 153 -14.11 8.53 2.97
CA VAL A 153 -14.54 7.64 1.88
C VAL A 153 -14.75 8.43 0.58
N ALA A 154 -15.45 9.56 0.64
CA ALA A 154 -15.65 10.41 -0.52
C ALA A 154 -14.32 10.91 -1.11
N HIS A 155 -13.36 11.27 -0.25
CA HIS A 155 -12.02 11.67 -0.68
C HIS A 155 -11.27 10.52 -1.38
N VAL A 156 -11.35 9.30 -0.85
CA VAL A 156 -10.73 8.13 -1.47
C VAL A 156 -11.32 7.87 -2.85
N VAL A 157 -12.64 7.87 -2.98
CA VAL A 157 -13.34 7.65 -4.26
C VAL A 157 -12.98 8.74 -5.29
N GLY A 158 -12.96 10.01 -4.88
CA GLY A 158 -12.55 11.10 -5.77
C GLY A 158 -11.10 10.99 -6.22
N ALA A 159 -10.20 10.55 -5.33
CA ALA A 159 -8.80 10.31 -5.69
C ALA A 159 -8.64 9.12 -6.64
N GLU A 160 -9.38 8.03 -6.47
CA GLU A 160 -9.39 6.89 -7.39
C GLU A 160 -9.83 7.33 -8.80
N HIS A 161 -10.87 8.15 -8.90
CA HIS A 161 -11.29 8.75 -10.16
C HIS A 161 -10.19 9.65 -10.76
N ALA A 162 -9.54 10.50 -9.96
CA ALA A 162 -8.43 11.34 -10.43
C ALA A 162 -7.18 10.53 -10.86
N TYR A 163 -7.01 9.31 -10.35
CA TYR A 163 -5.92 8.40 -10.74
C TYR A 163 -6.25 7.56 -11.98
N ALA A 164 -7.53 7.33 -12.30
CA ALA A 164 -7.94 6.55 -13.47
C ALA A 164 -7.29 7.02 -14.79
N PRO A 165 -7.18 8.33 -15.10
CA PRO A 165 -6.46 8.82 -16.27
C PRO A 165 -4.97 8.49 -16.29
N GLN A 166 -4.35 8.26 -15.12
CA GLN A 166 -2.94 7.91 -15.03
C GLN A 166 -2.65 6.50 -15.55
N VAL A 167 -3.68 5.64 -15.56
CA VAL A 167 -3.62 4.28 -16.12
C VAL A 167 -4.40 4.16 -17.44
N GLY A 168 -4.69 5.31 -18.07
CA GLY A 168 -5.32 5.36 -19.41
C GLY A 168 -6.84 5.26 -19.40
N LEU A 169 -7.50 5.28 -18.26
CA LEU A 169 -8.96 5.22 -18.16
C LEU A 169 -9.58 6.62 -18.21
N ARG A 170 -10.72 6.73 -18.88
CA ARG A 170 -11.57 7.93 -18.89
C ARG A 170 -12.98 7.52 -18.51
N LEU A 171 -13.30 7.72 -17.24
CA LEU A 171 -14.56 7.29 -16.62
C LEU A 171 -15.29 8.51 -16.06
N PRO A 172 -16.64 8.52 -16.03
CA PRO A 172 -17.37 9.54 -15.27
C PRO A 172 -17.03 9.43 -13.78
N GLU A 173 -17.07 10.59 -13.11
CA GLU A 173 -16.87 10.64 -11.65
C GLU A 173 -18.07 9.97 -10.96
N PRO A 174 -17.86 8.95 -10.12
CA PRO A 174 -18.94 8.29 -9.41
C PRO A 174 -19.36 9.13 -8.20
N ASP A 175 -20.66 9.14 -7.88
CA ASP A 175 -21.11 9.57 -6.56
C ASP A 175 -20.52 8.58 -5.51
N PRO A 176 -19.82 9.06 -4.49
CA PRO A 176 -19.27 8.21 -3.43
C PRO A 176 -20.31 7.36 -2.68
N ARG A 177 -21.58 7.74 -2.76
CA ARG A 177 -22.71 7.03 -2.15
C ARG A 177 -23.34 5.99 -3.08
N ASP A 178 -23.03 6.03 -4.37
CA ASP A 178 -23.45 5.05 -5.36
C ASP A 178 -22.47 3.88 -5.40
N GLY A 179 -22.68 2.88 -4.55
CA GLY A 179 -21.83 1.70 -4.47
C GLY A 179 -21.63 1.00 -5.83
N PRO A 180 -22.66 0.74 -6.64
CA PRO A 180 -22.52 0.23 -8.00
C PRO A 180 -21.63 1.07 -8.91
N ALA A 181 -21.77 2.38 -8.92
CA ALA A 181 -20.92 3.27 -9.72
C ALA A 181 -19.45 3.24 -9.26
N VAL A 182 -19.20 3.28 -7.95
CA VAL A 182 -17.85 3.11 -7.37
C VAL A 182 -17.26 1.75 -7.74
N ALA A 183 -18.04 0.66 -7.62
CA ALA A 183 -17.59 -0.67 -7.99
C ALA A 183 -17.22 -0.77 -9.47
N THR A 184 -17.93 -0.10 -10.37
CA THR A 184 -17.63 -0.04 -11.80
C THR A 184 -16.26 0.61 -12.06
N VAL A 185 -15.97 1.74 -11.42
CA VAL A 185 -14.66 2.42 -11.56
C VAL A 185 -13.53 1.52 -11.03
N ARG A 186 -13.71 0.91 -9.88
CA ARG A 186 -12.72 0.00 -9.26
C ARG A 186 -12.49 -1.25 -10.09
N ALA A 187 -13.54 -1.83 -10.67
CA ALA A 187 -13.42 -2.97 -11.57
C ALA A 187 -12.59 -2.64 -12.81
N ALA A 188 -12.86 -1.50 -13.45
CA ALA A 188 -12.09 -1.04 -14.61
C ALA A 188 -10.60 -0.79 -14.27
N ILE A 189 -10.30 -0.17 -13.13
CA ILE A 189 -8.92 0.03 -12.65
C ILE A 189 -8.24 -1.34 -12.45
N ALA A 190 -8.89 -2.27 -11.76
CA ALA A 190 -8.33 -3.59 -11.50
C ALA A 190 -8.10 -4.39 -12.78
N GLU A 191 -9.00 -4.29 -13.77
CA GLU A 191 -8.85 -4.93 -15.07
C GLU A 191 -7.63 -4.39 -15.84
N VAL A 192 -7.39 -3.09 -15.82
CA VAL A 192 -6.19 -2.51 -16.46
C VAL A 192 -4.92 -2.97 -15.76
N LEU A 193 -4.90 -2.99 -14.41
CA LEU A 193 -3.73 -3.43 -13.65
C LEU A 193 -3.39 -4.91 -13.86
N ALA A 194 -4.38 -5.74 -14.18
CA ALA A 194 -4.19 -7.17 -14.45
C ALA A 194 -3.52 -7.46 -15.80
N ARG A 195 -3.43 -6.47 -16.71
CA ARG A 195 -2.84 -6.65 -18.04
C ARG A 195 -1.32 -6.74 -17.96
N PRO A 196 -0.69 -7.61 -18.77
CA PRO A 196 0.75 -7.58 -18.96
C PRO A 196 1.23 -6.24 -19.51
N THR A 197 2.43 -5.80 -19.10
CA THR A 197 3.06 -4.57 -19.62
C THR A 197 4.55 -4.78 -19.86
N ASP A 198 5.13 -3.96 -20.71
CA ASP A 198 6.58 -3.91 -20.96
C ASP A 198 7.36 -3.13 -19.88
N GLY A 199 6.68 -2.66 -18.81
CA GLY A 199 7.24 -1.84 -17.74
C GLY A 199 7.11 -0.34 -17.99
N GLY A 200 6.61 0.07 -19.17
CA GLY A 200 6.23 1.44 -19.47
C GLY A 200 4.86 1.82 -18.89
N PRO A 201 4.44 3.07 -19.10
CA PRO A 201 3.09 3.51 -18.78
C PRO A 201 2.03 2.77 -19.58
N PHE A 202 0.85 2.58 -19.01
CA PHE A 202 -0.30 2.07 -19.75
C PHE A 202 -0.64 2.98 -20.96
N PRO A 203 -1.17 2.44 -22.08
CA PRO A 203 -1.61 3.24 -23.21
C PRO A 203 -2.57 4.35 -22.79
N GLY A 204 -2.25 5.59 -23.17
CA GLY A 204 -3.03 6.78 -22.77
C GLY A 204 -2.87 7.21 -21.31
N GLY A 205 -2.07 6.50 -20.52
CA GLY A 205 -1.71 6.80 -19.14
C GLY A 205 -0.31 7.42 -19.01
N ARG A 206 0.14 7.53 -17.77
CA ARG A 206 1.49 8.05 -17.42
C ARG A 206 2.21 7.17 -16.39
N TRP A 207 1.49 6.27 -15.72
CA TRP A 207 2.03 5.45 -14.64
C TRP A 207 2.34 4.03 -15.12
N PRO A 208 3.54 3.49 -14.80
CA PRO A 208 3.82 2.07 -14.91
C PRO A 208 2.92 1.26 -13.97
N ALA A 209 2.63 0.01 -14.32
CA ALA A 209 1.68 -0.85 -13.60
C ALA A 209 2.02 -1.01 -12.10
N ARG A 210 3.28 -1.32 -11.76
CA ARG A 210 3.72 -1.51 -10.38
C ARG A 210 3.60 -0.23 -9.55
N TYR A 211 3.99 0.91 -10.11
CA TYR A 211 3.81 2.20 -9.44
C TYR A 211 2.32 2.53 -9.25
N ALA A 212 1.50 2.33 -10.28
CA ALA A 212 0.06 2.57 -10.19
C ALA A 212 -0.58 1.76 -9.06
N ALA A 213 -0.28 0.46 -9.00
CA ALA A 213 -0.78 -0.41 -7.93
C ALA A 213 -0.30 0.04 -6.54
N ARG A 214 1.00 0.38 -6.38
CA ARG A 214 1.53 0.90 -5.11
C ARG A 214 0.82 2.17 -4.68
N ARG A 215 0.64 3.10 -5.62
CA ARG A 215 0.05 4.41 -5.35
C ARG A 215 -1.43 4.34 -5.00
N LEU A 216 -2.20 3.55 -5.76
CA LEU A 216 -3.63 3.30 -5.52
C LEU A 216 -3.85 2.63 -4.16
N ALA A 217 -3.20 1.47 -3.94
CA ALA A 217 -3.37 0.72 -2.70
C ALA A 217 -2.89 1.51 -1.47
N TRP A 218 -1.77 2.26 -1.59
CA TRP A 218 -1.30 3.08 -0.48
C TRP A 218 -2.33 4.12 -0.06
N HIS A 219 -2.92 4.85 -1.01
CA HIS A 219 -3.90 5.90 -0.68
C HIS A 219 -5.12 5.34 0.03
N VAL A 220 -5.61 4.18 -0.44
CA VAL A 220 -6.74 3.49 0.19
C VAL A 220 -6.39 3.02 1.61
N LEU A 221 -5.24 2.37 1.77
CA LEU A 221 -4.82 1.81 3.07
C LEU A 221 -4.42 2.89 4.07
N ASP A 222 -3.79 3.98 3.62
CA ASP A 222 -3.44 5.10 4.50
C ASP A 222 -4.70 5.71 5.14
N HIS A 223 -5.76 5.86 4.35
CA HIS A 223 -7.05 6.34 4.84
C HIS A 223 -7.85 5.27 5.62
N ALA A 224 -7.77 4.00 5.26
CA ALA A 224 -8.35 2.93 6.07
C ALA A 224 -7.75 2.93 7.48
N TRP A 225 -6.43 3.02 7.57
CA TRP A 225 -5.72 3.05 8.85
C TRP A 225 -5.88 4.39 9.59
N GLU A 226 -6.07 5.51 8.88
CA GLU A 226 -6.51 6.78 9.49
C GLU A 226 -7.86 6.63 10.19
N ILE A 227 -8.82 5.95 9.57
CA ILE A 227 -10.15 5.70 10.15
C ILE A 227 -10.00 4.82 11.40
N GLU A 228 -9.28 3.69 11.31
CA GLU A 228 -9.03 2.81 12.46
C GLU A 228 -8.41 3.56 13.64
N ASP A 229 -7.30 4.27 13.39
CA ASP A 229 -6.56 5.00 14.43
C ASP A 229 -7.40 6.11 15.09
N ARG A 230 -8.44 6.60 14.43
CA ARG A 230 -9.31 7.68 14.91
C ARG A 230 -10.70 7.19 15.36
N ALA A 231 -11.03 5.93 15.14
CA ALA A 231 -12.28 5.32 15.58
C ALA A 231 -12.26 4.95 17.07
N ASP A 232 -11.06 4.67 17.63
CA ASP A 232 -10.93 4.34 19.04
C ASP A 232 -11.26 5.55 19.91
N PRO A 233 -12.08 5.36 20.97
CA PRO A 233 -12.28 6.39 21.98
C PRO A 233 -10.94 6.73 22.65
N ALA A 234 -10.72 8.01 22.92
CA ALA A 234 -9.51 8.51 23.57
C ALA A 234 -9.42 8.07 25.02
#